data_81fb8d3470a1504f2d5be49dfa951dbe
#
_entry.id   81fb8d3470a1504f2d5be49dfa951dbe
#
_cell.length_a   1.000
_cell.length_b   1.000
_cell.length_c   1.000
_cell.angle_alpha   90.00
_cell.angle_beta   90.00
_cell.angle_gamma   90.00
#
_symmetry.space_group_name_H-M   'P 1'
#
loop_
_entity.id
_entity.type
_entity.pdbx_description
1 polymer ?
#
loop_
_entity_poly.entity_id
_entity_poly.type
_entity_poly.pdbx_seq_one_letter_code
_entity_poly.pdbx_strand_id
1 'polypeptide(L)'
;MVALCGFTGPKDFIMKLLHIDSSILGAHSVSRQLTRDIVSQWRASHPGTVVDYLDLAVDTPNHLSADSIGFRAAPGAAPLTEVQERENAVSEALVSQLLAADVIVVGAPLYNFSIPSQLKAWIDRIAQAGRTFKYTDKGPVGLAGGKTVIVASTRGGVYSTSDAGNAMEHQESYLKAVFGFLGITDVRFVRAEGVAMGDAPKAQALAAAEADIRALSASAANEARAAVAA
;
A
#
# COMPACT_ATOMS: atom_id res chain seq x y z
N MET A 1 30.66 35.49 -30.10
CA MET A 1 30.60 34.79 -28.82
C MET A 1 29.12 34.65 -28.47
N VAL A 2 28.51 33.51 -28.87
CA VAL A 2 27.07 33.26 -28.67
C VAL A 2 26.94 32.41 -27.41
N ALA A 3 26.30 33.01 -26.38
CA ALA A 3 26.00 32.30 -25.14
C ALA A 3 24.92 31.26 -25.38
N LEU A 4 25.28 29.97 -25.25
CA LEU A 4 24.35 28.87 -25.21
C LEU A 4 23.60 28.94 -23.88
N CYS A 5 22.37 29.49 -23.92
CA CYS A 5 21.41 29.43 -22.82
C CYS A 5 20.97 27.95 -22.65
N GLY A 6 21.51 27.32 -21.62
CA GLY A 6 21.10 25.94 -21.28
C GLY A 6 19.65 25.95 -20.81
N PHE A 7 18.75 25.41 -21.63
CA PHE A 7 17.38 25.05 -21.23
C PHE A 7 17.46 23.89 -20.25
N THR A 8 17.39 24.14 -18.95
CA THR A 8 17.07 23.12 -17.95
C THR A 8 15.57 22.92 -18.04
N GLY A 9 15.14 21.96 -18.86
CA GLY A 9 13.77 21.48 -18.84
C GLY A 9 13.37 20.99 -17.44
N PRO A 10 12.08 20.96 -17.10
CA PRO A 10 11.64 20.44 -15.81
C PRO A 10 12.23 19.02 -15.64
N LYS A 11 12.84 18.75 -14.49
CA LYS A 11 13.30 17.39 -14.14
C LYS A 11 12.08 16.48 -14.30
N ASP A 12 12.15 15.53 -15.24
CA ASP A 12 11.11 14.54 -15.42
C ASP A 12 10.88 13.85 -14.07
N PHE A 13 9.75 14.16 -13.44
CA PHE A 13 9.38 13.55 -12.17
C PHE A 13 8.96 12.10 -12.46
N ILE A 14 9.86 11.17 -12.17
CA ILE A 14 9.60 9.73 -12.35
C ILE A 14 8.76 9.26 -11.16
N MET A 15 7.48 9.02 -11.40
CA MET A 15 6.56 8.49 -10.40
C MET A 15 6.92 7.05 -10.05
N LYS A 16 6.98 6.73 -8.77
CA LYS A 16 7.24 5.38 -8.24
C LYS A 16 5.99 4.80 -7.64
N LEU A 17 5.62 3.61 -8.09
CA LEU A 17 4.47 2.86 -7.60
C LEU A 17 4.96 1.57 -6.94
N LEU A 18 4.62 1.37 -5.67
CA LEU A 18 4.81 0.11 -4.96
C LEU A 18 3.55 -0.74 -5.09
N HIS A 19 3.65 -1.88 -5.76
CA HIS A 19 2.58 -2.85 -5.94
C HIS A 19 2.77 -4.02 -4.97
N ILE A 20 1.84 -4.21 -4.05
CA ILE A 20 1.90 -5.24 -3.02
C ILE A 20 0.74 -6.21 -3.17
N ASP A 21 1.05 -7.48 -3.35
CA ASP A 21 0.07 -8.57 -3.27
C ASP A 21 0.25 -9.36 -1.97
N SER A 22 -0.88 -9.74 -1.33
CA SER A 22 -0.85 -10.50 -0.07
C SER A 22 -1.71 -11.76 -0.08
N SER A 23 -2.37 -12.05 -1.20
CA SER A 23 -3.24 -13.22 -1.32
C SER A 23 -2.44 -14.50 -1.53
N ILE A 24 -2.77 -15.54 -0.75
CA ILE A 24 -2.18 -16.88 -0.89
C ILE A 24 -2.76 -17.69 -2.06
N LEU A 25 -3.79 -17.18 -2.76
CA LEU A 25 -4.49 -17.91 -3.82
C LEU A 25 -3.79 -17.81 -5.19
N GLY A 26 -2.66 -17.15 -5.29
CA GLY A 26 -1.88 -17.03 -6.53
C GLY A 26 -2.73 -16.52 -7.71
N ALA A 27 -2.71 -17.22 -8.82
CA ALA A 27 -3.45 -16.86 -10.04
C ALA A 27 -4.99 -16.86 -9.89
N HIS A 28 -5.53 -17.53 -8.86
CA HIS A 28 -6.97 -17.57 -8.59
C HIS A 28 -7.46 -16.40 -7.72
N SER A 29 -6.57 -15.52 -7.33
CA SER A 29 -6.89 -14.41 -6.44
C SER A 29 -7.57 -13.25 -7.16
N VAL A 30 -8.76 -12.88 -6.70
CA VAL A 30 -9.47 -11.68 -7.18
C VAL A 30 -8.71 -10.41 -6.80
N SER A 31 -8.13 -10.31 -5.60
CA SER A 31 -7.36 -9.11 -5.22
C SER A 31 -6.14 -8.90 -6.10
N ARG A 32 -5.43 -9.97 -6.52
CA ARG A 32 -4.32 -9.88 -7.48
C ARG A 32 -4.77 -9.48 -8.89
N GLN A 33 -5.97 -9.89 -9.30
CA GLN A 33 -6.55 -9.40 -10.54
C GLN A 33 -6.77 -7.89 -10.46
N LEU A 34 -7.45 -7.43 -9.41
CA LEU A 34 -7.76 -6.01 -9.24
C LEU A 34 -6.49 -5.14 -9.10
N THR A 35 -5.47 -5.59 -8.37
CA THR A 35 -4.22 -4.83 -8.26
C THR A 35 -3.53 -4.67 -9.61
N ARG A 36 -3.48 -5.74 -10.44
CA ARG A 36 -2.96 -5.64 -11.81
C ARG A 36 -3.73 -4.63 -12.65
N ASP A 37 -5.07 -4.65 -12.56
CA ASP A 37 -5.94 -3.75 -13.31
C ASP A 37 -5.74 -2.29 -12.86
N ILE A 38 -5.63 -2.05 -11.55
CA ILE A 38 -5.32 -0.72 -10.97
C ILE A 38 -3.96 -0.24 -11.49
N VAL A 39 -2.91 -1.07 -11.39
CA VAL A 39 -1.55 -0.70 -11.84
C VAL A 39 -1.51 -0.44 -13.34
N SER A 40 -2.19 -1.29 -14.13
CA SER A 40 -2.28 -1.11 -15.58
C SER A 40 -2.94 0.22 -15.95
N GLN A 41 -4.07 0.52 -15.34
CA GLN A 41 -4.82 1.74 -15.56
C GLN A 41 -4.05 2.98 -15.07
N TRP A 42 -3.36 2.87 -13.91
CA TRP A 42 -2.50 3.93 -13.40
C TRP A 42 -1.37 4.27 -14.38
N ARG A 43 -0.67 3.26 -14.89
CA ARG A 43 0.40 3.45 -15.88
C ARG A 43 -0.10 4.03 -17.20
N ALA A 44 -1.31 3.72 -17.62
CA ALA A 44 -1.92 4.29 -18.81
C ALA A 44 -2.17 5.80 -18.65
N SER A 45 -2.56 6.26 -17.47
CA SER A 45 -2.77 7.68 -17.15
C SER A 45 -1.51 8.43 -16.71
N HIS A 46 -0.47 7.71 -16.26
CA HIS A 46 0.83 8.26 -15.81
C HIS A 46 1.98 7.53 -16.52
N PRO A 47 2.24 7.84 -17.81
CA PRO A 47 3.34 7.23 -18.56
C PRO A 47 4.68 7.48 -17.86
N GLY A 48 5.57 6.48 -17.86
CA GLY A 48 6.87 6.58 -17.19
C GLY A 48 6.85 6.14 -15.71
N THR A 49 5.68 5.75 -15.14
CA THR A 49 5.62 5.20 -13.79
C THR A 49 6.48 3.94 -13.67
N VAL A 50 7.44 3.96 -12.74
CA VAL A 50 8.27 2.81 -12.37
C VAL A 50 7.53 2.01 -11.29
N VAL A 51 7.33 0.72 -11.55
CA VAL A 51 6.64 -0.18 -10.61
C VAL A 51 7.64 -1.06 -9.90
N ASP A 52 7.63 -1.00 -8.57
CA ASP A 52 8.30 -1.95 -7.67
C ASP A 52 7.25 -2.95 -7.18
N TYR A 53 7.50 -4.26 -7.36
CA TYR A 53 6.52 -5.30 -7.04
C TYR A 53 6.97 -6.15 -5.87
N LEU A 54 6.07 -6.33 -4.90
CA LEU A 54 6.28 -7.16 -3.72
C LEU A 54 5.14 -8.16 -3.55
N ASP A 55 5.45 -9.45 -3.65
CA ASP A 55 4.52 -10.54 -3.37
C ASP A 55 4.73 -11.09 -1.96
N LEU A 56 3.91 -10.64 -1.03
CA LEU A 56 3.99 -11.07 0.37
C LEU A 56 3.59 -12.54 0.60
N ALA A 57 2.96 -13.20 -0.36
CA ALA A 57 2.71 -14.64 -0.25
C ALA A 57 3.94 -15.49 -0.63
N VAL A 58 4.93 -14.88 -1.29
CA VAL A 58 6.21 -15.51 -1.65
C VAL A 58 7.32 -15.02 -0.72
N ASP A 59 7.45 -13.70 -0.58
CA ASP A 59 8.51 -13.04 0.18
C ASP A 59 7.92 -12.40 1.46
N THR A 60 7.29 -13.22 2.29
CA THR A 60 6.74 -12.77 3.59
C THR A 60 7.89 -12.43 4.54
N PRO A 61 7.98 -11.20 5.08
CA PRO A 61 8.90 -10.93 6.17
C PRO A 61 8.51 -11.73 7.42
N ASN A 62 9.49 -12.16 8.20
CA ASN A 62 9.22 -12.82 9.47
C ASN A 62 8.32 -11.98 10.36
N HIS A 63 7.46 -12.62 11.15
CA HIS A 63 6.67 -11.93 12.17
C HIS A 63 7.56 -11.11 13.10
N LEU A 64 7.01 -10.04 13.66
CA LEU A 64 7.71 -9.20 14.61
C LEU A 64 8.22 -10.03 15.81
N SER A 65 9.51 -9.95 16.08
CA SER A 65 10.19 -10.67 17.16
C SER A 65 11.18 -9.73 17.89
N ALA A 66 11.76 -10.18 18.98
CA ALA A 66 12.81 -9.43 19.67
C ALA A 66 14.00 -9.14 18.76
N ASP A 67 14.34 -10.06 17.84
CA ASP A 67 15.44 -9.86 16.90
C ASP A 67 15.12 -8.84 15.81
N SER A 68 13.84 -8.76 15.40
CA SER A 68 13.43 -7.82 14.34
C SER A 68 13.26 -6.37 14.81
N ILE A 69 13.41 -6.09 16.10
CA ILE A 69 13.35 -4.74 16.69
C ILE A 69 14.72 -4.19 17.13
N GLY A 70 15.80 -4.78 16.65
CA GLY A 70 17.18 -4.36 16.97
C GLY A 70 17.46 -2.88 16.63
N PHE A 71 16.74 -2.30 15.66
CA PHE A 71 16.78 -0.86 15.37
C PHE A 71 16.33 0.05 16.54
N ARG A 72 15.71 -0.52 17.58
CA ARG A 72 15.32 0.20 18.81
C ARG A 72 16.42 0.20 19.87
N ALA A 73 17.58 -0.42 19.60
CA ALA A 73 18.69 -0.46 20.55
C ALA A 73 19.09 0.97 20.96
N ALA A 74 19.27 1.18 22.26
CA ALA A 74 19.70 2.47 22.79
C ALA A 74 21.16 2.77 22.39
N PRO A 75 21.54 4.05 22.28
CA PRO A 75 22.95 4.41 22.13
C PRO A 75 23.82 3.78 23.21
N GLY A 76 24.90 3.08 22.82
CA GLY A 76 25.78 2.37 23.75
C GLY A 76 25.33 0.96 24.14
N ALA A 77 24.24 0.45 23.58
CA ALA A 77 23.87 -0.96 23.71
C ALA A 77 24.95 -1.89 23.14
N ALA A 78 24.88 -3.19 23.51
CA ALA A 78 25.73 -4.21 22.91
C ALA A 78 25.56 -4.26 21.38
N PRO A 79 26.60 -4.64 20.62
CA PRO A 79 26.49 -4.85 19.18
C PRO A 79 25.34 -5.83 18.86
N LEU A 80 24.69 -5.59 17.73
CA LEU A 80 23.62 -6.47 17.26
C LEU A 80 24.21 -7.86 16.91
N THR A 81 23.40 -8.89 17.12
CA THR A 81 23.72 -10.23 16.62
C THR A 81 23.54 -10.28 15.10
N GLU A 82 24.15 -11.25 14.43
CA GLU A 82 23.94 -11.45 12.97
C GLU A 82 22.47 -11.63 12.58
N VAL A 83 21.67 -12.24 13.47
CA VAL A 83 20.21 -12.40 13.24
C VAL A 83 19.54 -11.03 13.27
N GLN A 84 19.84 -10.20 14.26
CA GLN A 84 19.29 -8.85 14.38
C GLN A 84 19.72 -7.94 13.22
N GLU A 85 20.96 -8.06 12.76
CA GLU A 85 21.42 -7.31 11.58
C GLU A 85 20.66 -7.70 10.32
N ARG A 86 20.45 -9.01 10.06
CA ARG A 86 19.65 -9.49 8.92
C ARG A 86 18.20 -9.02 9.02
N GLU A 87 17.57 -9.14 10.19
CA GLU A 87 16.19 -8.70 10.40
C GLU A 87 16.03 -7.18 10.24
N ASN A 88 17.02 -6.41 10.70
CA ASN A 88 17.03 -4.95 10.48
C ASN A 88 17.20 -4.60 9.01
N ALA A 89 18.04 -5.30 8.26
CA ALA A 89 18.22 -5.09 6.82
C ALA A 89 16.92 -5.33 6.04
N VAL A 90 16.18 -6.39 6.38
CA VAL A 90 14.85 -6.66 5.81
C VAL A 90 13.89 -5.50 6.11
N SER A 91 13.82 -5.06 7.37
CA SER A 91 12.94 -3.96 7.76
C SER A 91 13.33 -2.64 7.07
N GLU A 92 14.62 -2.34 6.95
CA GLU A 92 15.13 -1.15 6.26
C GLU A 92 14.78 -1.15 4.77
N ALA A 93 14.90 -2.29 4.10
CA ALA A 93 14.50 -2.43 2.70
C ALA A 93 13.00 -2.12 2.50
N LEU A 94 12.14 -2.70 3.35
CA LEU A 94 10.68 -2.49 3.29
C LEU A 94 10.29 -1.04 3.61
N VAL A 95 10.92 -0.42 4.61
CA VAL A 95 10.70 1.00 4.93
C VAL A 95 11.16 1.90 3.79
N SER A 96 12.32 1.61 3.20
CA SER A 96 12.86 2.37 2.07
C SER A 96 11.96 2.28 0.84
N GLN A 97 11.41 1.10 0.51
CA GLN A 97 10.42 0.92 -0.56
C GLN A 97 9.17 1.77 -0.30
N LEU A 98 8.60 1.70 0.91
CA LEU A 98 7.44 2.50 1.30
C LEU A 98 7.72 4.00 1.14
N LEU A 99 8.84 4.49 1.69
CA LEU A 99 9.17 5.91 1.67
C LEU A 99 9.48 6.43 0.27
N ALA A 100 10.06 5.60 -0.59
CA ALA A 100 10.38 5.95 -1.98
C ALA A 100 9.15 5.98 -2.91
N ALA A 101 8.06 5.30 -2.56
CA ALA A 101 6.85 5.24 -3.38
C ALA A 101 6.06 6.55 -3.30
N ASP A 102 5.49 6.99 -4.41
CA ASP A 102 4.50 8.06 -4.50
C ASP A 102 3.08 7.48 -4.40
N VAL A 103 2.90 6.28 -4.95
CA VAL A 103 1.65 5.53 -4.97
C VAL A 103 1.88 4.11 -4.47
N ILE A 104 0.95 3.60 -3.68
CA ILE A 104 1.01 2.24 -3.16
C ILE A 104 -0.30 1.54 -3.53
N VAL A 105 -0.21 0.44 -4.27
CA VAL A 105 -1.36 -0.42 -4.60
C VAL A 105 -1.25 -1.69 -3.76
N VAL A 106 -2.27 -1.96 -2.95
CA VAL A 106 -2.27 -3.08 -2.00
C VAL A 106 -3.41 -4.04 -2.29
N GLY A 107 -3.10 -5.28 -2.63
CA GLY A 107 -4.06 -6.37 -2.69
C GLY A 107 -4.33 -6.93 -1.28
N ALA A 108 -5.53 -6.69 -0.76
CA ALA A 108 -5.94 -7.11 0.57
C ALA A 108 -7.24 -7.94 0.49
N PRO A 109 -7.17 -9.27 0.43
CA PRO A 109 -8.34 -10.11 0.65
C PRO A 109 -8.73 -10.12 2.14
N LEU A 110 -10.04 -10.21 2.42
CA LEU A 110 -10.55 -10.40 3.78
C LEU A 110 -10.37 -11.86 4.18
N TYR A 111 -9.46 -12.13 5.10
CA TYR A 111 -9.25 -13.45 5.70
C TYR A 111 -9.63 -13.40 7.19
N ASN A 112 -10.59 -14.24 7.58
CA ASN A 112 -11.05 -14.30 8.98
C ASN A 112 -11.37 -12.91 9.56
N PHE A 113 -12.13 -12.11 8.80
CA PHE A 113 -12.61 -10.76 9.16
C PHE A 113 -11.54 -9.65 9.18
N SER A 114 -10.30 -9.93 8.77
CA SER A 114 -9.22 -8.94 8.77
C SER A 114 -8.30 -9.11 7.54
N ILE A 115 -7.15 -8.44 7.57
CA ILE A 115 -6.11 -8.53 6.56
C ILE A 115 -5.36 -9.88 6.65
N PRO A 116 -4.72 -10.35 5.56
CA PRO A 116 -3.81 -11.49 5.60
C PRO A 116 -2.67 -11.29 6.59
N SER A 117 -2.24 -12.38 7.25
CA SER A 117 -1.12 -12.35 8.21
C SER A 117 0.19 -11.88 7.57
N GLN A 118 0.41 -12.17 6.29
CA GLN A 118 1.55 -11.69 5.51
C GLN A 118 1.55 -10.17 5.38
N LEU A 119 0.38 -9.58 5.11
CA LEU A 119 0.22 -8.12 5.04
C LEU A 119 0.43 -7.48 6.43
N LYS A 120 -0.06 -8.14 7.49
CA LYS A 120 0.18 -7.70 8.86
C LYS A 120 1.68 -7.73 9.21
N ALA A 121 2.40 -8.79 8.81
CA ALA A 121 3.85 -8.88 9.03
C ALA A 121 4.60 -7.74 8.31
N TRP A 122 4.23 -7.41 7.08
CA TRP A 122 4.79 -6.26 6.35
C TRP A 122 4.50 -4.94 7.09
N ILE A 123 3.26 -4.70 7.52
CA ILE A 123 2.86 -3.50 8.27
C ILE A 123 3.68 -3.36 9.55
N ASP A 124 3.90 -4.44 10.28
CA ASP A 124 4.68 -4.43 11.52
C ASP A 124 6.15 -4.07 11.29
N ARG A 125 6.68 -4.40 10.10
CA ARG A 125 8.07 -4.08 9.73
C ARG A 125 8.25 -2.64 9.28
N ILE A 126 7.24 -2.05 8.62
CA ILE A 126 7.31 -0.67 8.14
C ILE A 126 6.93 0.37 9.21
N ALA A 127 6.22 -0.01 10.26
CA ALA A 127 5.84 0.88 11.35
C ALA A 127 7.02 1.11 12.32
N GLN A 128 7.94 2.01 11.95
CA GLN A 128 9.17 2.28 12.70
C GLN A 128 9.21 3.71 13.24
N ALA A 129 9.39 3.84 14.56
CA ALA A 129 9.58 5.12 15.22
C ALA A 129 10.86 5.81 14.71
N GLY A 130 10.75 7.09 14.40
CA GLY A 130 11.84 7.89 13.82
C GLY A 130 11.99 7.76 12.30
N ARG A 131 11.26 6.83 11.65
CA ARG A 131 11.30 6.62 10.20
C ARG A 131 9.95 6.89 9.54
N THR A 132 8.91 6.18 9.92
CA THR A 132 7.56 6.30 9.34
C THR A 132 6.57 7.00 10.25
N PHE A 133 6.89 7.13 11.52
CA PHE A 133 6.18 7.96 12.49
C PHE A 133 7.13 8.41 13.62
N LYS A 134 6.70 9.38 14.44
CA LYS A 134 7.39 9.77 15.68
C LYS A 134 6.41 10.12 16.77
N TYR A 135 6.83 9.97 18.02
CA TYR A 135 6.08 10.49 19.18
C TYR A 135 6.48 11.92 19.46
N THR A 136 5.50 12.75 19.81
CA THR A 136 5.67 14.14 20.25
C THR A 136 4.89 14.35 21.54
N ASP A 137 5.10 15.47 22.20
CA ASP A 137 4.32 15.94 23.36
C ASP A 137 2.81 16.09 23.08
N LYS A 138 2.45 16.25 21.79
CA LYS A 138 1.06 16.36 21.30
C LYS A 138 0.50 15.04 20.74
N GLY A 139 1.24 13.93 20.88
CA GLY A 139 0.85 12.63 20.36
C GLY A 139 1.71 12.17 19.16
N PRO A 140 1.34 11.05 18.53
CA PRO A 140 2.09 10.51 17.38
C PRO A 140 1.89 11.38 16.14
N VAL A 141 2.96 11.51 15.34
CA VAL A 141 2.97 12.20 14.04
C VAL A 141 3.51 11.24 12.99
N GLY A 142 2.75 11.02 11.92
CA GLY A 142 3.18 10.22 10.76
C GLY A 142 4.23 10.97 9.93
N LEU A 143 5.20 10.24 9.41
CA LEU A 143 6.33 10.78 8.61
C LEU A 143 6.32 10.28 7.16
N ALA A 144 5.38 9.39 6.79
CA ALA A 144 5.27 8.82 5.45
C ALA A 144 4.17 9.46 4.58
N GLY A 145 3.74 10.68 4.91
CA GLY A 145 2.67 11.40 4.20
C GLY A 145 3.01 11.76 2.75
N GLY A 146 2.04 12.38 2.05
CA GLY A 146 2.19 12.82 0.66
C GLY A 146 2.07 11.70 -0.38
N LYS A 147 1.52 10.55 0.00
CA LYS A 147 1.33 9.37 -0.86
C LYS A 147 -0.14 9.05 -1.03
N THR A 148 -0.47 8.40 -2.15
CA THR A 148 -1.79 7.79 -2.38
C THR A 148 -1.69 6.28 -2.14
N VAL A 149 -2.60 5.72 -1.34
CA VAL A 149 -2.77 4.26 -1.18
C VAL A 149 -4.07 3.84 -1.84
N ILE A 150 -4.00 2.84 -2.72
CA ILE A 150 -5.17 2.23 -3.36
C ILE A 150 -5.24 0.77 -2.93
N VAL A 151 -6.31 0.41 -2.22
CA VAL A 151 -6.50 -0.94 -1.68
C VAL A 151 -7.52 -1.70 -2.53
N ALA A 152 -7.10 -2.80 -3.14
CA ALA A 152 -7.99 -3.80 -3.73
C ALA A 152 -8.55 -4.68 -2.60
N SER A 153 -9.71 -4.28 -2.04
CA SER A 153 -10.39 -4.92 -0.92
C SER A 153 -11.36 -5.97 -1.43
N THR A 154 -11.05 -7.27 -1.24
CA THR A 154 -11.88 -8.36 -1.75
C THR A 154 -12.43 -9.23 -0.63
N ARG A 155 -13.70 -9.66 -0.74
CA ARG A 155 -14.42 -10.36 0.32
C ARG A 155 -15.28 -11.48 -0.25
N GLY A 156 -15.20 -12.67 0.33
CA GLY A 156 -16.03 -13.81 -0.07
C GLY A 156 -17.52 -13.56 0.09
N GLY A 157 -17.94 -12.96 1.21
CA GLY A 157 -19.30 -12.54 1.51
C GLY A 157 -19.51 -11.04 1.26
N VAL A 158 -20.73 -10.57 1.59
CA VAL A 158 -21.11 -9.14 1.57
C VAL A 158 -21.16 -8.63 3.00
N TYR A 159 -20.38 -7.60 3.30
CA TYR A 159 -20.23 -7.02 4.64
C TYR A 159 -20.74 -5.58 4.74
N SER A 160 -20.78 -4.85 3.62
CA SER A 160 -21.10 -3.42 3.60
C SER A 160 -22.59 -3.08 3.70
N THR A 161 -23.49 -4.07 3.62
CA THR A 161 -24.94 -3.85 3.48
C THR A 161 -25.73 -4.02 4.77
N SER A 162 -25.11 -4.39 5.88
CA SER A 162 -25.77 -4.58 7.18
C SER A 162 -24.88 -4.18 8.35
N ASP A 163 -25.50 -3.78 9.46
CA ASP A 163 -24.75 -3.44 10.69
C ASP A 163 -23.95 -4.63 11.23
N ALA A 164 -24.52 -5.85 11.16
CA ALA A 164 -23.82 -7.07 11.55
C ALA A 164 -22.60 -7.35 10.65
N GLY A 165 -22.72 -7.14 9.35
CA GLY A 165 -21.60 -7.26 8.41
C GLY A 165 -20.52 -6.21 8.69
N ASN A 166 -20.91 -4.95 8.84
CA ASN A 166 -20.00 -3.86 9.16
C ASN A 166 -19.25 -4.09 10.49
N ALA A 167 -19.92 -4.68 11.50
CA ALA A 167 -19.31 -5.00 12.78
C ALA A 167 -18.23 -6.10 12.70
N MET A 168 -18.26 -6.94 11.66
CA MET A 168 -17.28 -8.01 11.42
C MET A 168 -16.16 -7.59 10.44
N GLU A 169 -16.25 -6.40 9.84
CA GLU A 169 -15.28 -5.92 8.88
C GLU A 169 -14.15 -5.14 9.59
N HIS A 170 -13.00 -5.79 9.79
CA HIS A 170 -11.83 -5.20 10.43
C HIS A 170 -10.66 -5.00 9.44
N GLN A 171 -10.88 -5.04 8.14
CA GLN A 171 -9.86 -4.90 7.13
C GLN A 171 -9.65 -3.42 6.75
N GLU A 172 -10.71 -2.75 6.26
CA GLU A 172 -10.59 -1.37 5.80
C GLU A 172 -10.42 -0.38 6.95
N SER A 173 -11.15 -0.61 8.07
CA SER A 173 -11.01 0.19 9.27
C SER A 173 -9.59 0.13 9.83
N TYR A 174 -8.98 -1.07 9.86
CA TYR A 174 -7.60 -1.26 10.26
C TYR A 174 -6.61 -0.58 9.31
N LEU A 175 -6.75 -0.78 7.99
CA LEU A 175 -5.86 -0.17 7.00
C LEU A 175 -5.93 1.36 7.02
N LYS A 176 -7.12 1.94 7.17
CA LYS A 176 -7.29 3.39 7.37
C LYS A 176 -6.56 3.89 8.61
N ALA A 177 -6.72 3.18 9.73
CA ALA A 177 -6.08 3.55 10.99
C ALA A 177 -4.56 3.50 10.89
N VAL A 178 -3.99 2.43 10.32
CA VAL A 178 -2.55 2.25 10.23
C VAL A 178 -1.90 3.21 9.25
N PHE A 179 -2.46 3.38 8.04
CA PHE A 179 -1.91 4.33 7.08
C PHE A 179 -2.05 5.77 7.58
N GLY A 180 -3.18 6.11 8.20
CA GLY A 180 -3.37 7.42 8.86
C GLY A 180 -2.36 7.68 9.97
N PHE A 181 -2.04 6.67 10.79
CA PHE A 181 -0.99 6.74 11.82
C PHE A 181 0.40 7.00 11.20
N LEU A 182 0.68 6.45 10.03
CA LEU A 182 1.91 6.71 9.28
C LEU A 182 1.90 8.07 8.55
N GLY A 183 0.78 8.83 8.58
CA GLY A 183 0.63 10.13 7.94
C GLY A 183 0.09 10.08 6.51
N ILE A 184 -0.32 8.91 6.03
CA ILE A 184 -0.92 8.74 4.71
C ILE A 184 -2.43 8.90 4.83
N THR A 185 -2.96 10.02 4.34
CA THR A 185 -4.39 10.38 4.48
C THR A 185 -5.22 10.09 3.24
N ASP A 186 -4.59 9.97 2.05
CA ASP A 186 -5.26 9.57 0.82
C ASP A 186 -5.25 8.04 0.68
N VAL A 187 -6.28 7.39 1.26
CA VAL A 187 -6.48 5.94 1.20
C VAL A 187 -7.80 5.65 0.49
N ARG A 188 -7.70 5.09 -0.70
CA ARG A 188 -8.82 4.78 -1.60
C ARG A 188 -9.07 3.28 -1.65
N PHE A 189 -10.32 2.85 -1.77
CA PHE A 189 -10.70 1.43 -1.79
C PHE A 189 -11.42 1.08 -3.09
N VAL A 190 -10.95 0.03 -3.75
CA VAL A 190 -11.65 -0.68 -4.83
C VAL A 190 -12.18 -1.97 -4.21
N ARG A 191 -13.50 -2.12 -4.11
CA ARG A 191 -14.13 -3.25 -3.43
C ARG A 191 -14.68 -4.26 -4.40
N ALA A 192 -14.51 -5.56 -4.06
CA ALA A 192 -15.25 -6.65 -4.66
C ALA A 192 -15.77 -7.56 -3.55
N GLU A 193 -17.07 -7.46 -3.24
CA GLU A 193 -17.75 -8.27 -2.21
C GLU A 193 -18.59 -9.39 -2.85
N GLY A 194 -18.80 -10.48 -2.11
CA GLY A 194 -19.59 -11.61 -2.60
C GLY A 194 -18.88 -12.49 -3.62
N VAL A 195 -17.54 -12.40 -3.71
CA VAL A 195 -16.77 -13.13 -4.74
C VAL A 195 -16.77 -14.66 -4.56
N ALA A 196 -17.24 -15.17 -3.41
CA ALA A 196 -17.43 -16.59 -3.14
C ALA A 196 -18.91 -17.03 -3.15
N MET A 197 -19.85 -16.14 -3.54
CA MET A 197 -21.29 -16.41 -3.50
C MET A 197 -21.85 -16.93 -4.83
N GLY A 198 -21.01 -17.37 -5.74
CA GLY A 198 -21.34 -17.88 -7.06
C GLY A 198 -20.94 -16.96 -8.21
N ASP A 199 -21.10 -17.43 -9.45
CA ASP A 199 -20.57 -16.75 -10.64
C ASP A 199 -21.24 -15.39 -10.91
N ALA A 200 -22.56 -15.30 -10.75
CA ALA A 200 -23.28 -14.04 -11.02
C ALA A 200 -22.93 -12.93 -10.00
N PRO A 201 -22.94 -13.14 -8.68
CA PRO A 201 -22.44 -12.16 -7.71
C PRO A 201 -20.99 -11.77 -7.94
N LYS A 202 -20.13 -12.73 -8.25
CA LYS A 202 -18.71 -12.47 -8.55
C LYS A 202 -18.55 -11.58 -9.78
N ALA A 203 -19.28 -11.87 -10.87
CA ALA A 203 -19.24 -11.05 -12.09
C ALA A 203 -19.72 -9.62 -11.83
N GLN A 204 -20.78 -9.44 -11.05
CA GLN A 204 -21.28 -8.14 -10.65
C GLN A 204 -20.25 -7.36 -9.81
N ALA A 205 -19.63 -8.02 -8.84
CA ALA A 205 -18.60 -7.41 -7.99
C ALA A 205 -17.38 -6.95 -8.80
N LEU A 206 -16.93 -7.76 -9.76
CA LEU A 206 -15.83 -7.41 -10.65
C LEU A 206 -16.19 -6.23 -11.57
N ALA A 207 -17.39 -6.21 -12.15
CA ALA A 207 -17.83 -5.10 -12.99
C ALA A 207 -17.92 -3.77 -12.20
N ALA A 208 -18.37 -3.81 -10.95
CA ALA A 208 -18.38 -2.64 -10.06
C ALA A 208 -16.93 -2.17 -9.76
N ALA A 209 -16.04 -3.09 -9.41
CA ALA A 209 -14.63 -2.78 -9.15
C ALA A 209 -13.93 -2.17 -10.36
N GLU A 210 -14.20 -2.67 -11.58
CA GLU A 210 -13.68 -2.07 -12.82
C GLU A 210 -14.19 -0.64 -13.05
N ALA A 211 -15.45 -0.34 -12.70
CA ALA A 211 -15.97 1.03 -12.77
C ALA A 211 -15.25 1.95 -11.78
N ASP A 212 -15.01 1.49 -10.56
CA ASP A 212 -14.25 2.23 -9.54
C ASP A 212 -12.81 2.50 -10.03
N ILE A 213 -12.13 1.52 -10.62
CA ILE A 213 -10.77 1.66 -11.16
C ILE A 213 -10.73 2.75 -12.26
N ARG A 214 -11.72 2.75 -13.17
CA ARG A 214 -11.81 3.81 -14.20
C ARG A 214 -12.03 5.19 -13.60
N ALA A 215 -12.86 5.30 -12.57
CA ALA A 215 -13.14 6.57 -11.89
C ALA A 215 -11.90 7.13 -11.17
N LEU A 216 -11.12 6.27 -10.49
CA LEU A 216 -9.84 6.65 -9.84
C LEU A 216 -8.85 7.27 -10.84
N SER A 217 -8.74 6.68 -12.03
CA SER A 217 -7.82 7.17 -13.07
C SER A 217 -8.24 8.51 -13.65
N ALA A 218 -9.54 8.74 -13.80
CA ALA A 218 -10.07 10.02 -14.27
C ALA A 218 -9.80 11.16 -13.27
N SER A 219 -9.92 10.88 -11.96
CA SER A 219 -9.58 11.83 -10.89
C SER A 219 -8.10 12.18 -10.91
N ALA A 220 -7.22 11.19 -10.94
CA ALA A 220 -5.78 11.39 -10.97
C ALA A 220 -5.30 12.18 -12.20
N ALA A 221 -5.87 11.93 -13.38
CA ALA A 221 -5.58 12.69 -14.60
C ALA A 221 -6.00 14.17 -14.49
N ASN A 222 -7.10 14.46 -13.82
CA ASN A 222 -7.56 15.82 -13.59
C ASN A 222 -6.67 16.56 -12.57
N GLU A 223 -6.24 15.89 -11.50
CA GLU A 223 -5.30 16.44 -10.50
C GLU A 223 -3.94 16.77 -11.14
N ALA A 224 -3.40 15.88 -11.99
CA ALA A 224 -2.17 16.11 -12.73
C ALA A 224 -2.27 17.29 -13.69
N ARG A 225 -3.39 17.45 -14.39
CA ARG A 225 -3.63 18.62 -15.27
C ARG A 225 -3.74 19.93 -14.49
N ALA A 226 -4.39 19.90 -13.32
CA ALA A 226 -4.51 21.08 -12.46
C ALA A 226 -3.15 21.52 -11.90
N ALA A 227 -2.28 20.56 -11.53
CA ALA A 227 -0.92 20.83 -11.03
C ALA A 227 0.02 21.41 -12.11
N VAL A 228 -0.20 21.11 -13.40
CA VAL A 228 0.59 21.67 -14.51
C VAL A 228 0.08 23.08 -14.90
N ALA A 229 -1.17 23.43 -14.57
CA ALA A 229 -1.80 24.69 -14.90
C ALA A 229 -1.63 25.77 -13.80
N ALA A 230 -1.08 25.42 -12.64
CA ALA A 230 -0.82 26.29 -11.49
C ALA A 230 0.65 26.72 -11.38
#